data_7a736a1cd91ba6748a20b113dea8c6b4
#
_entry.id   7a736a1cd91ba6748a20b113dea8c6b4
#
_cell.length_a   1.000
_cell.length_b   1.000
_cell.length_c   1.000
_cell.angle_alpha   90.00
_cell.angle_beta   90.00
_cell.angle_gamma   90.00
#
_symmetry.space_group_name_H-M   'P 1'
#
loop_
_entity.id
_entity.type
_entity.pdbx_description
1 polymer ?
#
loop_
_entity_poly.entity_id
_entity_poly.type
_entity_poly.pdbx_seq_one_letter_code
_entity_poly.pdbx_strand_id
1 'polypeptide(L)'
;MDQHRIFDRNLLRQRRLRALRQHGMAGDFLLARAADDLEERLSAVERSFDVAIDLASHTGLAAKAIERSGKAASIIRIEQDARFLDAAFPSVVADEEMLPLKPAGAGLIVSLLSLHLTNDTPGTLLQIRRALKPDGLFLGAMAGEATLSELREVLLAAESEISGGASPRVAPFADVRDVGGLLQRAGFTLPVTDIETYTVRYDSLFALMRDLRAMGMQNILFGRSRKPLTRRFFLRAAEIYAERFSDPDGRIRATFSFIWMSGWAAHESQQKPLKPGSAKASLADFLKDVEALEKK
;
A
#
# COMPACT_ATOMS: atom_id res chain seq x y z
N MET A 1 -0.10 28.62 1.42
CA MET A 1 -0.78 27.44 0.86
C MET A 1 -0.28 26.09 1.40
N ASP A 2 0.56 26.03 2.43
CA ASP A 2 1.17 24.76 2.91
C ASP A 2 0.52 24.14 4.16
N GLN A 3 -0.59 24.69 4.67
CA GLN A 3 -1.18 24.25 5.96
C GLN A 3 -1.86 22.88 5.94
N HIS A 4 -2.04 22.25 4.78
CA HIS A 4 -2.76 20.97 4.65
C HIS A 4 -1.88 19.79 4.21
N ARG A 5 -0.57 20.01 4.00
CA ARG A 5 0.32 18.91 3.59
C ARG A 5 0.82 18.13 4.78
N ILE A 6 0.53 16.84 4.80
CA ILE A 6 1.03 15.91 5.83
C ILE A 6 2.45 15.46 5.48
N PHE A 7 2.72 15.18 4.20
CA PHE A 7 3.95 14.58 3.72
C PHE A 7 4.80 15.55 2.88
N ASP A 8 6.09 15.57 3.15
CA ASP A 8 7.13 16.22 2.35
C ASP A 8 7.54 15.26 1.21
N ARG A 9 6.80 15.31 0.10
CA ARG A 9 6.98 14.40 -1.04
C ARG A 9 8.32 14.61 -1.77
N ASN A 10 8.88 15.82 -1.72
CA ASN A 10 10.23 16.06 -2.23
C ASN A 10 11.28 15.32 -1.40
N LEU A 11 11.14 15.32 -0.08
CA LEU A 11 12.01 14.56 0.80
C LEU A 11 11.84 13.06 0.59
N LEU A 12 10.59 12.55 0.42
CA LEU A 12 10.32 11.16 0.08
C LEU A 12 11.09 10.74 -1.17
N ARG A 13 10.93 11.48 -2.26
CA ARG A 13 11.63 11.23 -3.52
C ARG A 13 13.15 11.15 -3.34
N GLN A 14 13.74 12.12 -2.63
CA GLN A 14 15.18 12.13 -2.36
C GLN A 14 15.65 10.90 -1.57
N ARG A 15 14.85 10.45 -0.58
CA ARG A 15 15.16 9.29 0.25
C ARG A 15 15.04 7.99 -0.53
N ARG A 16 13.98 7.80 -1.30
CA ARG A 16 13.81 6.65 -2.20
C ARG A 16 14.93 6.58 -3.25
N LEU A 17 15.32 7.70 -3.86
CA LEU A 17 16.45 7.74 -4.79
C LEU A 17 17.80 7.41 -4.13
N ARG A 18 18.00 7.82 -2.89
CA ARG A 18 19.21 7.45 -2.13
C ARG A 18 19.18 5.96 -1.81
N ALA A 19 18.06 5.44 -1.34
CA ALA A 19 17.88 4.02 -1.05
C ALA A 19 18.16 3.16 -2.29
N LEU A 20 17.54 3.49 -3.42
CA LEU A 20 17.74 2.79 -4.69
C LEU A 20 19.20 2.79 -5.13
N ARG A 21 19.91 3.91 -5.00
CA ARG A 21 21.35 3.99 -5.34
C ARG A 21 22.23 3.17 -4.42
N GLN A 22 21.91 3.06 -3.14
CA GLN A 22 22.74 2.38 -2.14
C GLN A 22 22.44 0.89 -2.03
N HIS A 23 21.20 0.47 -2.25
CA HIS A 23 20.73 -0.88 -1.96
C HIS A 23 20.11 -1.59 -3.18
N GLY A 24 19.89 -0.85 -4.28
CA GLY A 24 19.18 -1.38 -5.44
C GLY A 24 17.73 -1.76 -5.12
N MET A 25 17.12 -2.55 -5.99
CA MET A 25 15.74 -3.04 -5.81
C MET A 25 15.62 -4.04 -4.64
N ALA A 26 16.67 -4.78 -4.34
CA ALA A 26 16.67 -5.76 -3.25
C ALA A 26 16.55 -5.13 -1.85
N GLY A 27 16.77 -3.82 -1.72
CA GLY A 27 16.60 -3.10 -0.45
C GLY A 27 15.15 -2.96 0.00
N ASP A 28 14.17 -3.16 -0.89
CA ASP A 28 12.75 -3.02 -0.58
C ASP A 28 12.02 -4.37 -0.59
N PHE A 29 12.24 -5.15 0.45
CA PHE A 29 11.62 -6.46 0.60
C PHE A 29 10.10 -6.39 0.80
N LEU A 30 9.57 -5.29 1.37
CA LEU A 30 8.13 -5.11 1.53
C LEU A 30 7.43 -4.91 0.19
N LEU A 31 8.03 -4.11 -0.69
CA LEU A 31 7.51 -3.95 -2.05
C LEU A 31 7.66 -5.24 -2.87
N ALA A 32 8.76 -5.99 -2.67
CA ALA A 32 8.90 -7.31 -3.29
C ALA A 32 7.78 -8.26 -2.86
N ARG A 33 7.49 -8.31 -1.56
CA ARG A 33 6.39 -9.11 -1.03
C ARG A 33 5.04 -8.67 -1.61
N ALA A 34 4.77 -7.36 -1.64
CA ALA A 34 3.53 -6.85 -2.23
C ALA A 34 3.44 -7.15 -3.75
N ALA A 35 4.58 -7.23 -4.46
CA ALA A 35 4.59 -7.60 -5.87
C ALA A 35 4.28 -9.10 -6.08
N ASP A 36 4.74 -9.98 -5.19
CA ASP A 36 4.40 -11.41 -5.22
C ASP A 36 2.90 -11.62 -4.93
N ASP A 37 2.36 -10.93 -3.92
CA ASP A 37 0.93 -10.97 -3.58
C ASP A 37 0.07 -10.38 -4.72
N LEU A 38 0.56 -9.35 -5.43
CA LEU A 38 -0.10 -8.80 -6.63
C LEU A 38 -0.24 -9.85 -7.73
N GLU A 39 0.81 -10.62 -7.99
CA GLU A 39 0.81 -11.68 -9.01
C GLU A 39 -0.24 -12.75 -8.69
N GLU A 40 -0.32 -13.16 -7.43
CA GLU A 40 -1.34 -14.11 -6.95
C GLU A 40 -2.75 -13.53 -7.11
N ARG A 41 -3.00 -12.27 -6.71
CA ARG A 41 -4.30 -11.60 -6.88
C ARG A 41 -4.68 -11.44 -8.35
N LEU A 42 -3.73 -11.12 -9.23
CA LEU A 42 -3.98 -11.05 -10.67
C LEU A 42 -4.29 -12.42 -11.27
N SER A 43 -3.75 -13.50 -10.73
CA SER A 43 -4.05 -14.86 -11.21
C SER A 43 -5.54 -15.20 -11.06
N ALA A 44 -6.19 -14.71 -10.00
CA ALA A 44 -7.62 -14.90 -9.75
C ALA A 44 -8.52 -14.01 -10.64
N VAL A 45 -7.96 -13.05 -11.36
CA VAL A 45 -8.71 -12.20 -12.31
C VAL A 45 -8.81 -12.90 -13.66
N GLU A 46 -10.00 -13.25 -14.11
CA GLU A 46 -10.19 -13.92 -15.41
C GLU A 46 -9.95 -13.01 -16.61
N ARG A 47 -10.03 -11.70 -16.41
CA ARG A 47 -9.91 -10.71 -17.48
C ARG A 47 -8.45 -10.44 -17.87
N SER A 48 -8.24 -10.12 -19.14
CA SER A 48 -6.99 -9.56 -19.64
C SER A 48 -7.20 -8.12 -20.07
N PHE A 49 -6.15 -7.32 -19.99
CA PHE A 49 -6.19 -5.89 -20.22
C PHE A 49 -5.24 -5.52 -21.38
N ASP A 50 -5.66 -4.60 -22.23
CA ASP A 50 -4.81 -4.10 -23.32
C ASP A 50 -3.69 -3.19 -22.81
N VAL A 51 -3.99 -2.31 -21.83
CA VAL A 51 -3.03 -1.40 -21.22
C VAL A 51 -3.13 -1.48 -19.70
N ALA A 52 -2.02 -1.79 -19.05
CA ALA A 52 -1.84 -1.69 -17.59
C ALA A 52 -0.91 -0.52 -17.24
N ILE A 53 -1.19 0.12 -16.11
CA ILE A 53 -0.36 1.18 -15.53
C ILE A 53 0.23 0.69 -14.21
N ASP A 54 1.55 0.73 -14.08
CA ASP A 54 2.26 0.67 -12.79
C ASP A 54 2.45 2.11 -12.29
N LEU A 55 1.69 2.47 -11.26
CA LEU A 55 1.63 3.82 -10.74
C LEU A 55 2.44 3.96 -9.45
N ALA A 56 3.57 4.66 -9.52
CA ALA A 56 4.40 5.09 -8.40
C ALA A 56 4.93 3.94 -7.50
N SER A 57 5.18 2.76 -8.08
CA SER A 57 5.78 1.60 -7.36
C SER A 57 7.31 1.61 -7.37
N HIS A 58 7.91 2.72 -7.62
CA HIS A 58 9.30 3.22 -7.66
C HIS A 58 10.43 2.25 -8.10
N THR A 59 10.35 0.95 -7.82
CA THR A 59 11.38 -0.03 -8.23
C THR A 59 11.04 -0.79 -9.51
N GLY A 60 9.80 -0.68 -10.02
CA GLY A 60 9.31 -1.44 -11.17
C GLY A 60 8.95 -2.90 -10.86
N LEU A 61 8.95 -3.31 -9.59
CA LEU A 61 8.54 -4.67 -9.20
C LEU A 61 7.07 -4.94 -9.53
N ALA A 62 6.19 -3.94 -9.40
CA ALA A 62 4.79 -4.08 -9.79
C ALA A 62 4.64 -4.30 -11.29
N ALA A 63 5.35 -3.55 -12.15
CA ALA A 63 5.33 -3.76 -13.59
C ALA A 63 5.77 -5.18 -13.97
N LYS A 64 6.84 -5.70 -13.32
CA LYS A 64 7.31 -7.08 -13.52
C LYS A 64 6.29 -8.12 -13.06
N ALA A 65 5.59 -7.89 -11.95
CA ALA A 65 4.53 -8.79 -11.48
C ALA A 65 3.34 -8.80 -12.46
N ILE A 66 2.94 -7.64 -13.00
CA ILE A 66 1.92 -7.56 -14.04
C ILE A 66 2.37 -8.32 -15.31
N GLU A 67 3.63 -8.18 -15.71
CA GLU A 67 4.20 -8.90 -16.87
C GLU A 67 4.15 -10.41 -16.66
N ARG A 68 4.63 -10.91 -15.51
CA ARG A 68 4.62 -12.35 -15.18
C ARG A 68 3.21 -12.93 -15.11
N SER A 69 2.24 -12.15 -14.66
CA SER A 69 0.83 -12.58 -14.61
C SER A 69 0.22 -12.84 -15.99
N GLY A 70 0.80 -12.27 -17.06
CA GLY A 70 0.26 -12.36 -18.42
C GLY A 70 -1.07 -11.65 -18.64
N LYS A 71 -1.53 -10.83 -17.67
CA LYS A 71 -2.86 -10.18 -17.71
C LYS A 71 -2.90 -8.87 -18.49
N ALA A 72 -1.77 -8.35 -18.96
CA ALA A 72 -1.71 -7.11 -19.71
C ALA A 72 -0.89 -7.26 -21.00
N ALA A 73 -1.42 -6.73 -22.12
CA ALA A 73 -0.73 -6.72 -23.40
C ALA A 73 0.36 -5.64 -23.47
N SER A 74 0.18 -4.53 -22.77
CA SER A 74 1.15 -3.43 -22.66
C SER A 74 1.16 -2.89 -21.24
N ILE A 75 2.35 -2.55 -20.74
CA ILE A 75 2.56 -2.03 -19.38
C ILE A 75 3.28 -0.69 -19.50
N ILE A 76 2.76 0.34 -18.82
CA ILE A 76 3.35 1.68 -18.77
C ILE A 76 3.65 2.01 -17.31
N ARG A 77 4.86 2.46 -17.02
CA ARG A 77 5.22 2.94 -15.69
C ARG A 77 5.07 4.44 -15.56
N ILE A 78 4.49 4.89 -14.45
CA ILE A 78 4.37 6.31 -14.11
C ILE A 78 5.09 6.55 -12.79
N GLU A 79 6.11 7.42 -12.82
CA GLU A 79 6.95 7.71 -11.65
C GLU A 79 7.22 9.21 -11.52
N GLN A 80 7.43 9.69 -10.29
CA GLN A 80 7.73 11.10 -10.02
C GLN A 80 9.09 11.57 -10.53
N ASP A 81 10.01 10.66 -10.85
CA ASP A 81 11.37 11.01 -11.23
C ASP A 81 11.90 9.97 -12.24
N ALA A 82 12.51 10.45 -13.32
CA ALA A 82 13.08 9.60 -14.37
C ALA A 82 14.11 8.60 -13.84
N ARG A 83 14.75 8.88 -12.72
CA ARG A 83 15.75 8.00 -12.09
C ARG A 83 15.18 6.74 -11.45
N PHE A 84 13.85 6.63 -11.30
CA PHE A 84 13.16 5.40 -10.92
C PHE A 84 12.81 4.52 -12.13
N LEU A 85 12.93 5.07 -13.32
CA LEU A 85 12.56 4.41 -14.56
C LEU A 85 13.78 3.74 -15.19
N ASP A 86 13.53 2.63 -15.87
CA ASP A 86 14.48 1.91 -16.67
C ASP A 86 13.91 1.72 -18.10
N ALA A 87 14.68 1.14 -19.00
CA ALA A 87 14.28 0.91 -20.39
C ALA A 87 13.39 -0.34 -20.57
N ALA A 88 13.08 -1.08 -19.51
CA ALA A 88 12.32 -2.32 -19.62
C ALA A 88 10.87 -2.09 -20.04
N PHE A 89 10.29 -0.97 -19.62
CA PHE A 89 8.90 -0.63 -19.91
C PHE A 89 8.76 0.81 -20.44
N PRO A 90 7.79 1.07 -21.36
CA PRO A 90 7.35 2.42 -21.65
C PRO A 90 7.04 3.18 -20.37
N SER A 91 7.43 4.44 -20.29
CA SER A 91 7.33 5.16 -19.02
C SER A 91 7.04 6.65 -19.19
N VAL A 92 6.44 7.24 -18.16
CA VAL A 92 6.10 8.66 -18.07
C VAL A 92 6.55 9.20 -16.72
N VAL A 93 7.18 10.38 -16.72
CA VAL A 93 7.47 11.09 -15.47
C VAL A 93 6.30 11.99 -15.12
N ALA A 94 5.60 11.64 -14.03
CA ALA A 94 4.45 12.41 -13.54
C ALA A 94 4.24 12.17 -12.04
N ASP A 95 3.47 13.07 -11.44
CA ASP A 95 3.04 12.97 -10.04
C ASP A 95 1.74 12.15 -9.96
N GLU A 96 1.67 11.18 -9.02
CA GLU A 96 0.45 10.39 -8.80
C GLU A 96 -0.74 11.23 -8.30
N GLU A 97 -0.50 12.43 -7.76
CA GLU A 97 -1.56 13.38 -7.42
C GLU A 97 -2.03 14.21 -8.64
N MET A 98 -1.34 14.12 -9.78
CA MET A 98 -1.67 14.81 -11.03
C MET A 98 -1.42 13.90 -12.22
N LEU A 99 -2.31 12.93 -12.43
CA LEU A 99 -2.15 11.89 -13.45
C LEU A 99 -2.33 12.44 -14.88
N PRO A 100 -1.34 12.29 -15.76
CA PRO A 100 -1.44 12.69 -17.17
C PRO A 100 -2.15 11.64 -18.01
N LEU A 101 -3.20 11.05 -17.48
CA LEU A 101 -3.96 9.99 -18.15
C LEU A 101 -5.26 10.55 -18.70
N LYS A 102 -5.54 10.20 -19.96
CA LYS A 102 -6.85 10.50 -20.55
C LYS A 102 -7.94 9.67 -19.86
N PRO A 103 -9.17 10.17 -19.78
CA PRO A 103 -10.31 9.36 -19.35
C PRO A 103 -10.43 8.07 -20.16
N ALA A 104 -10.76 6.96 -19.49
CA ALA A 104 -10.89 5.63 -20.09
C ALA A 104 -9.63 5.20 -20.89
N GLY A 105 -8.45 5.52 -20.39
CA GLY A 105 -7.18 5.24 -21.06
C GLY A 105 -6.54 3.90 -20.72
N ALA A 106 -6.84 3.32 -19.55
CA ALA A 106 -6.22 2.10 -19.04
C ALA A 106 -7.24 1.03 -18.68
N GLY A 107 -6.90 -0.23 -18.92
CA GLY A 107 -7.70 -1.38 -18.49
C GLY A 107 -7.39 -1.81 -17.07
N LEU A 108 -6.13 -1.68 -16.66
CA LEU A 108 -5.65 -2.02 -15.32
C LEU A 108 -4.79 -0.86 -14.80
N ILE A 109 -4.98 -0.47 -13.55
CA ILE A 109 -4.07 0.43 -12.83
C ILE A 109 -3.67 -0.25 -11.52
N VAL A 110 -2.37 -0.34 -11.28
CA VAL A 110 -1.78 -0.92 -10.07
C VAL A 110 -0.98 0.14 -9.35
N SER A 111 -1.10 0.22 -8.02
CA SER A 111 -0.24 1.07 -7.19
C SER A 111 0.15 0.34 -5.90
N LEU A 112 1.43 0.09 -5.71
CA LEU A 112 1.95 -0.62 -4.55
C LEU A 112 2.74 0.31 -3.63
N LEU A 113 2.33 0.37 -2.36
CA LEU A 113 3.00 1.04 -1.24
C LEU A 113 3.36 2.53 -1.54
N SER A 114 2.48 3.24 -2.25
CA SER A 114 2.64 4.67 -2.56
C SER A 114 1.48 5.52 -2.06
N LEU A 115 0.23 5.13 -2.25
CA LEU A 115 -0.94 5.97 -2.00
C LEU A 115 -1.10 6.47 -0.56
N HIS A 116 -0.56 5.75 0.43
CA HIS A 116 -0.55 6.19 1.83
C HIS A 116 0.43 7.35 2.12
N LEU A 117 1.21 7.76 1.12
CA LEU A 117 2.18 8.86 1.19
C LEU A 117 1.77 10.07 0.33
N THR A 118 0.55 10.05 -0.20
CA THR A 118 -0.04 11.18 -0.92
C THR A 118 -0.68 12.16 0.05
N ASN A 119 -0.70 13.46 -0.31
CA ASN A 119 -1.39 14.48 0.47
C ASN A 119 -2.88 14.60 0.07
N ASP A 120 -3.24 14.12 -1.14
CA ASP A 120 -4.63 14.05 -1.64
C ASP A 120 -4.94 12.64 -2.17
N THR A 121 -5.02 11.68 -1.27
CA THR A 121 -5.40 10.30 -1.59
C THR A 121 -6.81 10.22 -2.23
N PRO A 122 -7.85 10.95 -1.73
CA PRO A 122 -9.17 10.96 -2.37
C PRO A 122 -9.13 11.46 -3.82
N GLY A 123 -8.43 12.56 -4.07
CA GLY A 123 -8.28 13.12 -5.42
C GLY A 123 -7.49 12.18 -6.35
N THR A 124 -6.46 11.51 -5.83
CA THR A 124 -5.70 10.50 -6.59
C THR A 124 -6.59 9.32 -6.99
N LEU A 125 -7.37 8.77 -6.06
CA LEU A 125 -8.30 7.67 -6.35
C LEU A 125 -9.37 8.06 -7.38
N LEU A 126 -9.88 9.29 -7.31
CA LEU A 126 -10.82 9.83 -8.31
C LEU A 126 -10.18 9.91 -9.69
N GLN A 127 -8.93 10.37 -9.80
CA GLN A 127 -8.18 10.41 -11.07
C GLN A 127 -7.93 9.00 -11.62
N ILE A 128 -7.53 8.04 -10.77
CA ILE A 128 -7.38 6.63 -11.13
C ILE A 128 -8.70 6.09 -11.69
N ARG A 129 -9.82 6.30 -10.97
CA ARG A 129 -11.14 5.84 -11.41
C ARG A 129 -11.53 6.43 -12.76
N ARG A 130 -11.25 7.71 -12.99
CA ARG A 130 -11.53 8.40 -14.26
C ARG A 130 -10.67 7.88 -15.43
N ALA A 131 -9.43 7.49 -15.16
CA ALA A 131 -8.49 6.98 -16.14
C ALA A 131 -8.80 5.54 -16.57
N LEU A 132 -9.53 4.78 -15.75
CA LEU A 132 -9.94 3.41 -16.07
C LEU A 132 -11.03 3.39 -17.15
N LYS A 133 -10.87 2.47 -18.11
CA LYS A 133 -11.92 2.09 -19.06
C LYS A 133 -13.15 1.56 -18.32
N PRO A 134 -14.34 1.61 -18.94
CA PRO A 134 -15.47 0.83 -18.43
C PRO A 134 -15.04 -0.62 -18.20
N ASP A 135 -15.36 -1.18 -17.03
CA ASP A 135 -14.94 -2.52 -16.62
C ASP A 135 -13.42 -2.70 -16.46
N GLY A 136 -12.67 -1.61 -16.31
CA GLY A 136 -11.27 -1.61 -15.93
C GLY A 136 -11.11 -1.81 -14.42
N LEU A 137 -9.98 -2.38 -14.03
CA LEU A 137 -9.65 -2.75 -12.65
C LEU A 137 -8.59 -1.83 -12.06
N PHE A 138 -8.81 -1.40 -10.83
CA PHE A 138 -7.78 -0.88 -9.95
C PHE A 138 -7.41 -1.92 -8.90
N LEU A 139 -6.11 -2.16 -8.72
CA LEU A 139 -5.52 -2.94 -7.62
C LEU A 139 -4.46 -2.09 -6.92
N GLY A 140 -4.54 -2.00 -5.60
CA GLY A 140 -3.59 -1.24 -4.82
C GLY A 140 -3.26 -1.89 -3.48
N ALA A 141 -2.07 -1.59 -2.98
CA ALA A 141 -1.67 -1.90 -1.62
C ALA A 141 -1.11 -0.65 -0.95
N MET A 142 -1.53 -0.39 0.28
CA MET A 142 -1.01 0.71 1.09
C MET A 142 -0.72 0.25 2.52
N ALA A 143 0.18 0.96 3.21
CA ALA A 143 0.41 0.68 4.62
C ALA A 143 -0.84 1.00 5.45
N GLY A 144 -1.24 0.07 6.31
CA GLY A 144 -2.37 0.17 7.22
C GLY A 144 -1.97 0.57 8.63
N GLU A 145 -2.97 0.86 9.47
CA GLU A 145 -2.86 1.44 10.81
C GLU A 145 -1.88 0.70 11.73
N ALA A 146 -1.86 -0.64 11.67
CA ALA A 146 -0.98 -1.44 12.53
C ALA A 146 0.51 -1.37 12.13
N THR A 147 0.84 -0.77 10.96
CA THR A 147 2.23 -0.68 10.50
C THR A 147 3.08 0.11 11.49
N LEU A 148 4.18 -0.55 11.96
CA LEU A 148 5.18 0.02 12.88
C LEU A 148 4.56 0.56 14.18
N SER A 149 3.47 -0.06 14.67
CA SER A 149 2.83 0.31 15.94
C SER A 149 3.80 0.24 17.10
N GLU A 150 4.63 -0.80 17.17
CA GLU A 150 5.65 -0.99 18.20
C GLU A 150 6.70 0.13 18.13
N LEU A 151 7.19 0.45 16.95
CA LEU A 151 8.16 1.53 16.76
C LEU A 151 7.57 2.89 17.15
N ARG A 152 6.30 3.13 16.79
CA ARG A 152 5.58 4.36 17.16
C ARG A 152 5.49 4.53 18.68
N GLU A 153 5.09 3.48 19.38
CA GLU A 153 4.96 3.48 20.84
C GLU A 153 6.32 3.71 21.53
N VAL A 154 7.33 2.98 21.11
CA VAL A 154 8.69 3.06 21.68
C VAL A 154 9.32 4.44 21.48
N LEU A 155 9.23 5.00 20.27
CA LEU A 155 9.80 6.33 19.99
C LEU A 155 9.06 7.43 20.76
N LEU A 156 7.74 7.29 20.94
CA LEU A 156 6.93 8.19 21.75
C LEU A 156 7.34 8.13 23.22
N ALA A 157 7.47 6.92 23.79
CA ALA A 157 7.87 6.72 25.18
C ALA A 157 9.27 7.29 25.44
N ALA A 158 10.25 6.96 24.61
CA ALA A 158 11.63 7.47 24.76
C ALA A 158 11.70 9.01 24.65
N GLU A 159 10.90 9.62 23.77
CA GLU A 159 10.88 11.08 23.61
C GLU A 159 10.22 11.76 24.82
N SER A 160 9.14 11.20 25.34
CA SER A 160 8.47 11.70 26.55
C SER A 160 9.39 11.67 27.77
N GLU A 161 10.16 10.59 27.96
CA GLU A 161 11.12 10.45 29.07
C GLU A 161 12.29 11.44 28.96
N ILE A 162 12.79 11.70 27.75
CA ILE A 162 14.04 12.48 27.57
C ILE A 162 13.77 13.96 27.35
N SER A 163 12.68 14.30 26.64
CA SER A 163 12.42 15.65 26.15
C SER A 163 11.18 16.30 26.76
N GLY A 164 10.39 15.57 27.55
CA GLY A 164 9.14 16.03 28.14
C GLY A 164 8.05 16.38 27.10
N GLY A 165 8.21 15.92 25.86
CA GLY A 165 7.25 16.16 24.77
C GLY A 165 7.35 15.07 23.74
N ALA A 166 6.49 15.14 22.71
CA ALA A 166 6.45 14.16 21.63
C ALA A 166 6.38 14.85 20.27
N SER A 167 7.14 14.32 19.32
CA SER A 167 7.07 14.69 17.90
C SER A 167 6.59 13.50 17.07
N PRO A 168 5.81 13.72 16.01
CA PRO A 168 5.40 12.64 15.13
C PRO A 168 6.61 12.03 14.41
N ARG A 169 6.89 10.74 14.69
CA ARG A 169 8.06 10.03 14.15
C ARG A 169 7.68 8.94 13.16
N VAL A 170 6.54 8.32 13.34
CA VAL A 170 5.94 7.35 12.43
C VAL A 170 4.69 7.99 11.85
N ALA A 171 4.48 7.83 10.54
CA ALA A 171 3.33 8.39 9.84
C ALA A 171 2.01 7.81 10.39
N PRO A 172 0.92 8.57 10.40
CA PRO A 172 -0.41 8.01 10.56
C PRO A 172 -0.76 7.21 9.31
N PHE A 173 -1.36 6.04 9.50
CA PHE A 173 -1.86 5.19 8.42
C PHE A 173 -3.37 5.05 8.53
N ALA A 174 -4.03 4.76 7.41
CA ALA A 174 -5.47 4.64 7.35
C ALA A 174 -5.96 3.30 7.93
N ASP A 175 -7.19 3.29 8.41
CA ASP A 175 -7.95 2.08 8.71
C ASP A 175 -8.56 1.49 7.42
N VAL A 176 -8.79 0.18 7.40
CA VAL A 176 -9.33 -0.53 6.23
C VAL A 176 -10.73 -0.05 5.85
N ARG A 177 -11.55 0.33 6.82
CA ARG A 177 -12.92 0.83 6.57
C ARG A 177 -12.89 2.20 5.92
N ASP A 178 -11.96 3.06 6.34
CA ASP A 178 -11.75 4.38 5.74
C ASP A 178 -11.34 4.24 4.28
N VAL A 179 -10.43 3.30 3.97
CA VAL A 179 -10.00 3.00 2.60
C VAL A 179 -11.17 2.49 1.76
N GLY A 180 -12.01 1.59 2.29
CA GLY A 180 -13.22 1.13 1.62
C GLY A 180 -14.19 2.28 1.31
N GLY A 181 -14.37 3.21 2.27
CA GLY A 181 -15.16 4.43 2.08
C GLY A 181 -14.57 5.37 1.03
N LEU A 182 -13.23 5.46 0.93
CA LEU A 182 -12.55 6.24 -0.12
C LEU A 182 -12.83 5.69 -1.52
N LEU A 183 -12.75 4.37 -1.70
CA LEU A 183 -13.06 3.73 -2.99
C LEU A 183 -14.52 3.98 -3.42
N GLN A 184 -15.48 3.85 -2.49
CA GLN A 184 -16.87 4.13 -2.77
C GLN A 184 -17.09 5.59 -3.18
N ARG A 185 -16.51 6.54 -2.45
CA ARG A 185 -16.58 7.98 -2.76
C ARG A 185 -15.94 8.34 -4.09
N ALA A 186 -14.86 7.65 -4.46
CA ALA A 186 -14.22 7.80 -5.77
C ALA A 186 -15.04 7.21 -6.94
N GLY A 187 -16.15 6.49 -6.65
CA GLY A 187 -17.05 5.93 -7.65
C GLY A 187 -16.60 4.59 -8.23
N PHE A 188 -15.80 3.84 -7.49
CA PHE A 188 -15.51 2.45 -7.86
C PHE A 188 -16.74 1.57 -7.58
N THR A 189 -16.98 0.61 -8.45
CA THR A 189 -17.96 -0.46 -8.27
C THR A 189 -17.26 -1.70 -7.73
N LEU A 190 -18.01 -2.53 -7.00
CA LEU A 190 -17.51 -3.76 -6.38
C LEU A 190 -16.20 -3.53 -5.59
N PRO A 191 -16.12 -2.47 -4.75
CA PRO A 191 -14.92 -2.22 -4.00
C PRO A 191 -14.69 -3.31 -2.95
N VAL A 192 -13.47 -3.84 -2.90
CA VAL A 192 -13.04 -4.81 -1.89
C VAL A 192 -11.80 -4.26 -1.20
N THR A 193 -11.77 -4.37 0.12
CA THR A 193 -10.58 -4.09 0.93
C THR A 193 -10.33 -5.24 1.87
N ASP A 194 -9.08 -5.66 1.99
CA ASP A 194 -8.64 -6.68 2.95
C ASP A 194 -7.32 -6.26 3.60
N ILE A 195 -6.96 -6.93 4.70
CA ILE A 195 -5.73 -6.65 5.46
C ILE A 195 -4.86 -7.88 5.47
N GLU A 196 -3.59 -7.71 5.10
CA GLU A 196 -2.54 -8.68 5.37
C GLU A 196 -1.54 -8.09 6.36
N THR A 197 -1.16 -8.89 7.35
CA THR A 197 -0.24 -8.46 8.40
C THR A 197 0.98 -9.36 8.47
N TYR A 198 2.15 -8.75 8.40
CA TYR A 198 3.45 -9.42 8.47
C TYR A 198 4.17 -8.98 9.73
N THR A 199 4.66 -9.93 10.49
CA THR A 199 5.55 -9.66 11.62
C THR A 199 6.98 -10.01 11.21
N VAL A 200 7.83 -9.00 11.13
CA VAL A 200 9.26 -9.16 10.82
C VAL A 200 10.04 -9.06 12.13
N ARG A 201 11.00 -9.97 12.29
CA ARG A 201 11.80 -10.07 13.52
C ARG A 201 13.22 -9.54 13.26
N TYR A 202 13.69 -8.65 14.13
CA TYR A 202 14.98 -7.99 14.01
C TYR A 202 15.84 -8.24 15.24
N ASP A 203 17.13 -8.31 15.07
CA ASP A 203 18.07 -8.45 16.18
C ASP A 203 18.15 -7.19 17.06
N SER A 204 17.72 -6.04 16.55
CA SER A 204 17.70 -4.79 17.29
C SER A 204 16.90 -3.69 16.59
N LEU A 205 16.54 -2.63 17.32
CA LEU A 205 15.98 -1.39 16.75
C LEU A 205 16.85 -0.83 15.62
N PHE A 206 18.18 -0.95 15.73
CA PHE A 206 19.09 -0.42 14.70
C PHE A 206 19.04 -1.22 13.41
N ALA A 207 18.78 -2.54 13.47
CA ALA A 207 18.57 -3.38 12.31
C ALA A 207 17.27 -2.99 11.58
N LEU A 208 16.15 -2.84 12.31
CA LEU A 208 14.90 -2.31 11.76
C LEU A 208 15.09 -0.95 11.10
N MET A 209 15.76 -0.01 11.78
CA MET A 209 16.02 1.33 11.23
C MET A 209 16.88 1.30 9.96
N ARG A 210 17.77 0.33 9.82
CA ARG A 210 18.60 0.12 8.64
C ARG A 210 17.73 -0.31 7.46
N ASP A 211 16.83 -1.25 7.65
CA ASP A 211 15.90 -1.72 6.62
C ASP A 211 14.93 -0.62 6.20
N LEU A 212 14.34 0.11 7.15
CA LEU A 212 13.48 1.26 6.83
C LEU A 212 14.23 2.32 5.99
N ARG A 213 15.54 2.48 6.23
CA ARG A 213 16.38 3.36 5.44
C ARG A 213 16.68 2.80 4.04
N ALA A 214 16.90 1.49 3.95
CA ALA A 214 17.12 0.79 2.68
C ALA A 214 15.89 0.85 1.77
N MET A 215 14.69 0.84 2.34
CA MET A 215 13.41 1.03 1.63
C MET A 215 13.07 2.51 1.34
N GLY A 216 13.87 3.47 1.85
CA GLY A 216 13.54 4.90 1.75
C GLY A 216 12.39 5.37 2.65
N MET A 217 11.94 4.52 3.57
CA MET A 217 10.79 4.73 4.47
C MET A 217 11.16 5.45 5.77
N GLN A 218 11.90 6.53 5.68
CA GLN A 218 12.20 7.39 6.83
C GLN A 218 11.10 8.43 7.01
N ASN A 219 11.02 9.05 8.20
CA ASN A 219 10.02 10.05 8.54
C ASN A 219 10.01 11.25 7.58
N ILE A 220 8.97 11.37 6.76
CA ILE A 220 8.75 12.44 5.78
C ILE A 220 7.65 13.43 6.17
N LEU A 221 7.17 13.37 7.42
CA LEU A 221 6.11 14.28 7.87
C LEU A 221 6.58 15.74 7.84
N PHE A 222 5.73 16.65 7.39
CA PHE A 222 6.02 18.08 7.49
C PHE A 222 6.20 18.53 8.94
N GLY A 223 5.37 18.02 9.84
CA GLY A 223 5.40 18.30 11.29
C GLY A 223 6.55 17.61 12.06
N ARG A 224 7.46 16.91 11.38
CA ARG A 224 8.58 16.24 12.04
C ARG A 224 9.51 17.25 12.73
N SER A 225 10.04 16.89 13.87
CA SER A 225 11.14 17.64 14.48
C SER A 225 12.37 17.61 13.57
N ARG A 226 12.98 18.79 13.35
CA ARG A 226 14.24 18.94 12.59
C ARG A 226 15.46 18.90 13.52
N LYS A 227 15.26 18.85 14.85
CA LYS A 227 16.33 18.72 15.81
C LYS A 227 16.94 17.32 15.71
N PRO A 228 18.27 17.18 15.62
CA PRO A 228 18.92 15.89 15.60
C PRO A 228 18.67 15.15 16.93
N LEU A 229 18.41 13.85 16.82
CA LEU A 229 18.28 12.98 17.99
C LEU A 229 19.64 12.57 18.51
N THR A 230 19.75 12.47 19.82
CA THR A 230 20.99 12.08 20.49
C THR A 230 21.17 10.55 20.51
N ARG A 231 22.42 10.09 20.69
CA ARG A 231 22.69 8.67 20.92
C ARG A 231 21.91 8.12 22.12
N ARG A 232 21.78 8.92 23.20
CA ARG A 232 21.02 8.55 24.40
C ARG A 232 19.56 8.24 24.08
N PHE A 233 18.93 9.01 23.19
CA PHE A 233 17.57 8.76 22.75
C PHE A 233 17.43 7.39 22.09
N PHE A 234 18.30 7.05 21.14
CA PHE A 234 18.22 5.77 20.43
C PHE A 234 18.54 4.58 21.34
N LEU A 235 19.46 4.72 22.28
CA LEU A 235 19.75 3.67 23.25
C LEU A 235 18.53 3.42 24.14
N ARG A 236 17.91 4.49 24.68
CA ARG A 236 16.70 4.33 25.51
C ARG A 236 15.53 3.74 24.70
N ALA A 237 15.33 4.16 23.47
CA ALA A 237 14.33 3.57 22.57
C ALA A 237 14.61 2.07 22.34
N ALA A 238 15.87 1.68 22.17
CA ALA A 238 16.23 0.27 21.98
C ALA A 238 15.95 -0.57 23.25
N GLU A 239 16.22 -0.03 24.43
CA GLU A 239 15.88 -0.66 25.73
C GLU A 239 14.36 -0.87 25.84
N ILE A 240 13.57 0.18 25.65
CA ILE A 240 12.10 0.11 25.71
C ILE A 240 11.56 -0.91 24.69
N TYR A 241 12.16 -0.94 23.49
CA TYR A 241 11.74 -1.90 22.45
C TYR A 241 11.98 -3.34 22.91
N ALA A 242 13.18 -3.62 23.44
CA ALA A 242 13.53 -4.94 23.96
C ALA A 242 12.64 -5.35 25.14
N GLU A 243 12.35 -4.41 26.05
CA GLU A 243 11.49 -4.65 27.21
C GLU A 243 10.05 -5.03 26.82
N ARG A 244 9.47 -4.38 25.79
CA ARG A 244 8.03 -4.49 25.49
C ARG A 244 7.71 -5.44 24.35
N PHE A 245 8.59 -5.55 23.36
CA PHE A 245 8.28 -6.19 22.08
C PHE A 245 9.33 -7.21 21.62
N SER A 246 10.14 -7.75 22.53
CA SER A 246 11.03 -8.85 22.21
C SER A 246 10.38 -10.20 22.39
N ASP A 247 10.83 -11.15 21.56
CA ASP A 247 10.53 -12.57 21.73
C ASP A 247 11.51 -13.22 22.73
N PRO A 248 11.26 -14.47 23.19
CA PRO A 248 12.15 -15.16 24.12
C PRO A 248 13.60 -15.32 23.65
N ASP A 249 13.84 -15.28 22.33
CA ASP A 249 15.17 -15.33 21.73
C ASP A 249 15.86 -13.95 21.65
N GLY A 250 15.26 -12.90 22.22
CA GLY A 250 15.79 -11.54 22.26
C GLY A 250 15.57 -10.70 21.01
N ARG A 251 14.99 -11.26 19.92
CA ARG A 251 14.65 -10.47 18.72
C ARG A 251 13.38 -9.65 18.93
N ILE A 252 13.41 -8.43 18.45
CA ILE A 252 12.27 -7.53 18.49
C ILE A 252 11.34 -7.77 17.29
N ARG A 253 10.04 -7.58 17.48
CA ARG A 253 9.01 -7.67 16.46
C ARG A 253 8.71 -6.30 15.86
N ALA A 254 8.53 -6.22 14.55
CA ALA A 254 7.98 -5.06 13.88
C ALA A 254 6.85 -5.51 12.98
N THR A 255 5.68 -4.92 13.18
CA THR A 255 4.47 -5.22 12.42
C THR A 255 4.40 -4.35 11.18
N PHE A 256 4.11 -4.97 10.03
CA PHE A 256 3.77 -4.33 8.78
C PHE A 256 2.40 -4.81 8.33
N SER A 257 1.46 -3.91 8.23
CA SER A 257 0.10 -4.20 7.78
C SER A 257 -0.12 -3.58 6.41
N PHE A 258 -0.57 -4.38 5.45
CA PHE A 258 -0.96 -3.92 4.13
C PHE A 258 -2.47 -3.93 4.02
N ILE A 259 -3.05 -2.80 3.62
CA ILE A 259 -4.43 -2.74 3.17
C ILE A 259 -4.39 -2.91 1.66
N TRP A 260 -4.84 -4.06 1.21
CA TRP A 260 -5.13 -4.30 -0.18
C TRP A 260 -6.48 -3.69 -0.54
N MET A 261 -6.57 -3.14 -1.73
CA MET A 261 -7.76 -2.49 -2.23
C MET A 261 -7.95 -2.81 -3.70
N SER A 262 -9.17 -3.12 -4.07
CA SER A 262 -9.57 -3.29 -5.46
C SER A 262 -10.89 -2.60 -5.73
N GLY A 263 -11.10 -2.21 -6.98
CA GLY A 263 -12.35 -1.62 -7.42
C GLY A 263 -12.40 -1.54 -8.94
N TRP A 264 -13.61 -1.67 -9.47
CA TRP A 264 -13.85 -1.67 -10.90
C TRP A 264 -14.41 -0.34 -11.36
N ALA A 265 -14.13 0.04 -12.60
CA ALA A 265 -14.88 1.09 -13.25
C ALA A 265 -16.25 0.57 -13.68
N ALA A 266 -17.32 1.33 -13.39
CA ALA A 266 -18.69 0.91 -13.68
C ALA A 266 -18.88 0.54 -15.18
N HIS A 267 -19.57 -0.57 -15.41
CA HIS A 267 -19.98 -1.05 -16.73
C HIS A 267 -21.32 -1.79 -16.62
N GLU A 268 -22.11 -1.79 -17.68
CA GLU A 268 -23.44 -2.41 -17.70
C GLU A 268 -23.42 -3.93 -17.54
N SER A 269 -22.31 -4.59 -17.94
CA SER A 269 -22.12 -6.03 -17.83
C SER A 269 -21.85 -6.51 -16.39
N GLN A 270 -21.58 -5.61 -15.46
CA GLN A 270 -21.27 -5.99 -14.08
C GLN A 270 -22.51 -6.48 -13.36
N GLN A 271 -22.33 -7.46 -12.47
CA GLN A 271 -23.40 -7.98 -11.63
C GLN A 271 -24.00 -6.85 -10.79
N LYS A 272 -25.31 -6.73 -10.84
CA LYS A 272 -26.07 -5.82 -9.98
C LYS A 272 -26.61 -6.58 -8.78
N PRO A 273 -26.64 -5.99 -7.58
CA PRO A 273 -27.29 -6.59 -6.44
C PRO A 273 -28.74 -6.95 -6.79
N LEU A 274 -29.15 -8.15 -6.46
CA LEU A 274 -30.54 -8.56 -6.60
C LEU A 274 -31.42 -7.70 -5.69
N LYS A 275 -32.62 -7.36 -6.13
CA LYS A 275 -33.57 -6.61 -5.29
C LYS A 275 -33.91 -7.45 -4.04
N PRO A 276 -34.03 -6.81 -2.87
CA PRO A 276 -34.51 -7.51 -1.67
C PRO A 276 -35.81 -8.27 -1.97
N GLY A 277 -35.89 -9.53 -1.56
CA GLY A 277 -37.05 -10.40 -1.81
C GLY A 277 -37.08 -11.10 -3.19
N SER A 278 -36.07 -10.94 -4.04
CA SER A 278 -35.97 -11.60 -5.35
C SER A 278 -35.37 -13.01 -5.31
N ALA A 279 -35.02 -13.52 -4.12
CA ALA A 279 -34.51 -14.88 -3.95
C ALA A 279 -35.55 -15.91 -4.43
N LYS A 280 -35.16 -16.76 -5.39
CA LYS A 280 -36.02 -17.83 -5.96
C LYS A 280 -35.82 -19.20 -5.29
N ALA A 281 -34.77 -19.33 -4.46
CA ALA A 281 -34.46 -20.55 -3.74
C ALA A 281 -34.44 -20.25 -2.23
N SER A 282 -35.04 -21.14 -1.46
CA SER A 282 -34.98 -21.11 0.01
C SER A 282 -33.77 -21.90 0.49
N LEU A 283 -32.93 -21.28 1.33
CA LEU A 283 -31.81 -21.98 1.96
C LEU A 283 -32.31 -23.20 2.80
N ALA A 284 -33.48 -23.04 3.43
CA ALA A 284 -34.11 -24.13 4.22
C ALA A 284 -34.48 -25.33 3.37
N ASP A 285 -34.95 -25.13 2.14
CA ASP A 285 -35.29 -26.21 1.23
C ASP A 285 -34.03 -26.88 0.68
N PHE A 286 -33.00 -26.09 0.33
CA PHE A 286 -31.71 -26.65 -0.09
C PHE A 286 -31.05 -27.51 1.00
N LEU A 287 -31.08 -27.07 2.27
CA LEU A 287 -30.53 -27.86 3.39
C LEU A 287 -31.29 -29.17 3.61
N LYS A 288 -32.63 -29.20 3.43
CA LYS A 288 -33.42 -30.43 3.49
C LYS A 288 -33.05 -31.39 2.36
N ASP A 289 -32.79 -30.89 1.15
CA ASP A 289 -32.39 -31.73 0.02
C ASP A 289 -30.99 -32.33 0.24
N VAL A 290 -30.05 -31.59 0.84
CA VAL A 290 -28.72 -32.09 1.20
C VAL A 290 -28.83 -33.17 2.28
N GLU A 291 -29.61 -32.94 3.35
CA GLU A 291 -29.85 -33.99 4.38
C GLU A 291 -30.54 -35.25 3.86
N ALA A 292 -31.35 -35.09 2.83
CA ALA A 292 -32.00 -36.24 2.18
C ALA A 292 -31.04 -37.05 1.29
N LEU A 293 -30.02 -36.43 0.74
CA LEU A 293 -28.95 -37.06 -0.04
C LEU A 293 -27.91 -37.78 0.83
N GLU A 294 -27.62 -37.29 2.02
CA GLU A 294 -26.71 -37.95 2.98
C GLU A 294 -27.30 -39.17 3.69
N LYS A 295 -28.62 -39.35 3.61
CA LYS A 295 -29.35 -40.50 4.21
C LYS A 295 -29.61 -41.64 3.22
N LYS A 296 -29.11 -41.55 1.99
CA LYS A 296 -29.14 -42.61 0.99
C LYS A 296 -27.76 -43.24 0.78
#